data_615763f66792f01b2d1cb75b163d051c
#
_entry.id   615763f66792f01b2d1cb75b163d051c
#
_cell.length_a   1.000
_cell.length_b   1.000
_cell.length_c   1.000
_cell.angle_alpha   90.00
_cell.angle_beta   90.00
_cell.angle_gamma   90.00
#
_symmetry.space_group_name_H-M   'P 1'
#
loop_
_entity.id
_entity.type
_entity.pdbx_description
1 polymer ?
#
loop_
_entity_poly.entity_id
_entity_poly.type
_entity_poly.pdbx_seq_one_letter_code
_entity_poly.pdbx_strand_id
1 'polypeptide(L)'
;MRLALTVAWVVAAWSSADLVHAQIASQPACQNVMAPRTTVFFVNGITTTLDDARLNIGKLELEFLNRLPGMSEAVQANCNVFSLNYNPTGGEVNDFFEAAQQQLDITPTRFWLELEGLSLFTRELIRDALEGPMTDLNRIDASTIERHAMAYREQIASPSCRRVLIVPHSQGNLYTNAAYDLLFSQPPSPPPGTIKIVGVATPAQTVAGNGLYRTSTTDVLINAIRLIRPATLPPNTNWGITPLLLSASYSGGHSFIGYLSADPSRTHILSDIESSLTALAAVNPC
;
A
#
# COMPACT_ATOMS: atom_id res chain seq x y z
N MET A 1 33.05 21.30 -37.87
CA MET A 1 31.74 20.70 -38.14
C MET A 1 31.38 19.80 -36.97
N ARG A 2 30.50 20.24 -36.06
CA ARG A 2 30.00 19.46 -34.94
C ARG A 2 28.55 19.06 -35.26
N LEU A 3 28.29 17.75 -35.45
CA LEU A 3 26.96 17.22 -35.60
C LEU A 3 26.32 17.11 -34.18
N ALA A 4 25.26 17.88 -33.97
CA ALA A 4 24.38 17.70 -32.80
C ALA A 4 23.33 16.63 -33.14
N LEU A 5 23.40 15.48 -32.48
CA LEU A 5 22.34 14.50 -32.52
C LEU A 5 21.24 14.90 -31.51
N THR A 6 20.11 15.36 -32.02
CA THR A 6 18.88 15.58 -31.27
C THR A 6 18.15 14.25 -31.16
N VAL A 7 18.15 13.63 -29.96
CA VAL A 7 17.30 12.47 -29.66
C VAL A 7 15.93 13.00 -29.25
N ALA A 8 14.95 12.86 -30.13
CA ALA A 8 13.56 13.18 -29.81
C ALA A 8 12.95 12.01 -29.01
N TRP A 9 12.60 12.26 -27.73
CA TRP A 9 11.80 11.36 -26.92
C TRP A 9 10.34 11.51 -27.32
N VAL A 10 9.78 10.50 -27.98
CA VAL A 10 8.33 10.38 -28.18
C VAL A 10 7.75 9.79 -26.92
N VAL A 11 7.22 10.65 -26.04
CA VAL A 11 6.39 10.22 -24.91
C VAL A 11 4.99 9.98 -25.46
N ALA A 12 4.64 8.73 -25.72
CA ALA A 12 3.26 8.35 -25.99
C ALA A 12 2.49 8.42 -24.66
N ALA A 13 1.74 9.50 -24.45
CA ALA A 13 0.80 9.62 -23.35
C ALA A 13 -0.41 8.71 -23.63
N TRP A 14 -0.36 7.48 -23.11
CA TRP A 14 -1.53 6.60 -23.06
C TRP A 14 -2.42 7.11 -21.94
N SER A 15 -3.72 7.29 -22.20
CA SER A 15 -4.65 7.69 -21.14
C SER A 15 -4.76 6.54 -20.12
N SER A 16 -4.72 6.87 -18.83
CA SER A 16 -4.79 5.87 -17.76
C SER A 16 -6.08 5.03 -17.78
N ALA A 17 -7.15 5.56 -18.36
CA ALA A 17 -8.42 4.85 -18.56
C ALA A 17 -8.30 3.71 -19.57
N ASP A 18 -7.55 3.89 -20.66
CA ASP A 18 -7.36 2.86 -21.68
C ASP A 18 -6.50 1.70 -21.20
N LEU A 19 -5.52 1.97 -20.31
CA LEU A 19 -4.68 0.94 -19.69
C LEU A 19 -5.49 0.04 -18.75
N VAL A 20 -6.35 0.60 -17.90
CA VAL A 20 -7.20 -0.17 -16.99
C VAL A 20 -8.17 -1.08 -17.75
N HIS A 21 -8.80 -0.60 -18.84
CA HIS A 21 -9.69 -1.42 -19.65
C HIS A 21 -8.96 -2.53 -20.40
N ALA A 22 -7.76 -2.28 -20.91
CA ALA A 22 -6.96 -3.28 -21.61
C ALA A 22 -6.48 -4.40 -20.68
N GLN A 23 -6.18 -4.10 -19.41
CA GLN A 23 -5.69 -5.07 -18.43
C GLN A 23 -6.81 -5.98 -17.89
N ILE A 24 -8.02 -5.47 -17.66
CA ILE A 24 -9.18 -6.28 -17.29
C ILE A 24 -9.48 -7.32 -18.39
N ALA A 25 -9.31 -6.96 -19.67
CA ALA A 25 -9.47 -7.89 -20.79
C ALA A 25 -8.42 -9.01 -20.82
N SER A 26 -7.32 -8.89 -20.08
CA SER A 26 -6.22 -9.88 -20.06
C SER A 26 -6.46 -11.06 -19.09
N GLN A 27 -7.43 -10.96 -18.17
CA GLN A 27 -7.79 -12.06 -17.27
C GLN A 27 -8.92 -12.90 -17.91
N PRO A 28 -8.67 -14.15 -18.36
CA PRO A 28 -9.70 -14.98 -18.98
C PRO A 28 -10.94 -15.19 -18.11
N ALA A 29 -10.74 -15.26 -16.78
CA ALA A 29 -11.84 -15.39 -15.81
C ALA A 29 -12.80 -14.18 -15.85
N CYS A 30 -12.33 -12.98 -16.18
CA CYS A 30 -13.18 -11.79 -16.25
C CYS A 30 -14.09 -11.75 -17.49
N GLN A 31 -13.79 -12.56 -18.48
CA GLN A 31 -14.65 -12.73 -19.66
C GLN A 31 -15.86 -13.64 -19.37
N ASN A 32 -15.76 -14.47 -18.31
CA ASN A 32 -16.88 -15.31 -17.86
C ASN A 32 -17.72 -14.56 -16.83
N VAL A 33 -18.96 -14.20 -17.19
CA VAL A 33 -19.89 -13.48 -16.30
C VAL A 33 -20.28 -14.28 -15.05
N MET A 34 -20.13 -15.61 -15.09
CA MET A 34 -20.40 -16.51 -13.97
C MET A 34 -19.17 -16.75 -13.08
N ALA A 35 -18.00 -16.27 -13.49
CA ALA A 35 -16.80 -16.45 -12.66
C ALA A 35 -16.96 -15.70 -11.33
N PRO A 36 -16.50 -16.30 -10.23
CA PRO A 36 -16.41 -15.60 -8.94
C PRO A 36 -15.59 -14.33 -9.08
N ARG A 37 -15.97 -13.29 -8.36
CA ARG A 37 -15.30 -11.98 -8.45
C ARG A 37 -14.74 -11.56 -7.11
N THR A 38 -13.52 -11.00 -7.14
CA THR A 38 -12.91 -10.33 -5.99
C THR A 38 -12.54 -8.91 -6.40
N THR A 39 -12.92 -7.93 -5.58
CA THR A 39 -12.41 -6.57 -5.72
C THR A 39 -11.16 -6.43 -4.87
N VAL A 40 -10.05 -6.05 -5.51
CA VAL A 40 -8.77 -5.76 -4.87
C VAL A 40 -8.66 -4.25 -4.71
N PHE A 41 -8.86 -3.75 -3.50
CA PHE A 41 -8.71 -2.34 -3.20
C PHE A 41 -7.27 -2.00 -2.85
N PHE A 42 -6.71 -0.98 -3.49
CA PHE A 42 -5.53 -0.30 -3.01
C PHE A 42 -5.93 0.92 -2.18
N VAL A 43 -5.32 1.10 -1.01
CA VAL A 43 -5.51 2.27 -0.13
C VAL A 43 -4.17 2.95 0.06
N ASN A 44 -4.04 4.19 -0.42
CA ASN A 44 -2.78 4.92 -0.39
C ASN A 44 -2.42 5.45 1.01
N GLY A 45 -1.13 5.69 1.19
CA GLY A 45 -0.58 6.41 2.34
C GLY A 45 -0.78 7.93 2.25
N ILE A 46 -0.27 8.63 3.26
CA ILE A 46 -0.18 10.10 3.26
C ILE A 46 0.71 10.59 2.13
N THR A 47 0.57 11.87 1.77
CA THR A 47 1.31 12.56 0.68
C THR A 47 1.18 11.97 -0.72
N THR A 48 0.39 10.93 -0.87
CA THR A 48 0.16 10.31 -2.16
C THR A 48 -0.89 11.12 -2.91
N THR A 49 -0.51 11.79 -4.00
CA THR A 49 -1.47 12.44 -4.88
C THR A 49 -2.41 11.41 -5.52
N LEU A 50 -3.53 11.86 -6.06
CA LEU A 50 -4.44 10.95 -6.77
C LEU A 50 -3.76 10.25 -7.94
N ASP A 51 -2.88 10.95 -8.66
CA ASP A 51 -2.15 10.39 -9.79
C ASP A 51 -1.09 9.39 -9.35
N ASP A 52 -0.37 9.65 -8.25
CA ASP A 52 0.56 8.67 -7.66
C ASP A 52 -0.19 7.43 -7.14
N ALA A 53 -1.38 7.62 -6.55
CA ALA A 53 -2.21 6.51 -6.10
C ALA A 53 -2.68 5.63 -7.29
N ARG A 54 -2.99 6.26 -8.44
CA ARG A 54 -3.31 5.55 -9.68
C ARG A 54 -2.10 4.80 -10.25
N LEU A 55 -0.91 5.40 -10.20
CA LEU A 55 0.32 4.71 -10.60
C LEU A 55 0.61 3.52 -9.68
N ASN A 56 0.43 3.66 -8.39
CA ASN A 56 0.64 2.60 -7.42
C ASN A 56 -0.29 1.40 -7.64
N ILE A 57 -1.59 1.64 -7.85
CA ILE A 57 -2.53 0.55 -8.13
C ILE A 57 -2.25 -0.09 -9.50
N GLY A 58 -1.90 0.71 -10.51
CA GLY A 58 -1.50 0.19 -11.82
C GLY A 58 -0.26 -0.69 -11.74
N LYS A 59 0.73 -0.33 -10.92
CA LYS A 59 1.91 -1.18 -10.67
C LYS A 59 1.53 -2.47 -9.95
N LEU A 60 0.65 -2.40 -8.94
CA LEU A 60 0.16 -3.59 -8.23
C LEU A 60 -0.54 -4.57 -9.19
N GLU A 61 -1.44 -4.06 -10.02
CA GLU A 61 -2.17 -4.84 -11.00
C GLU A 61 -1.22 -5.48 -12.03
N LEU A 62 -0.26 -4.72 -12.55
CA LEU A 62 0.74 -5.23 -13.50
C LEU A 62 1.55 -6.37 -12.91
N GLU A 63 2.09 -6.21 -11.70
CA GLU A 63 2.88 -7.26 -11.03
C GLU A 63 2.03 -8.50 -10.71
N PHE A 64 0.77 -8.31 -10.33
CA PHE A 64 -0.17 -9.41 -10.13
C PHE A 64 -0.43 -10.17 -11.43
N LEU A 65 -0.72 -9.46 -12.53
CA LEU A 65 -1.00 -10.08 -13.83
C LEU A 65 0.19 -10.83 -14.39
N ASN A 66 1.40 -10.30 -14.22
CA ASN A 66 2.64 -10.97 -14.62
C ASN A 66 2.85 -12.30 -13.87
N ARG A 67 2.39 -12.38 -12.63
CA ARG A 67 2.52 -13.58 -11.79
C ARG A 67 1.32 -14.52 -11.90
N LEU A 68 0.17 -14.05 -12.35
CA LEU A 68 -1.10 -14.80 -12.41
C LEU A 68 -0.98 -16.19 -13.03
N PRO A 69 -0.24 -16.42 -14.15
CA PRO A 69 -0.10 -17.76 -14.74
C PRO A 69 0.56 -18.80 -13.82
N GLY A 70 1.35 -18.33 -12.84
CA GLY A 70 2.01 -19.21 -11.85
C GLY A 70 1.28 -19.33 -10.51
N MET A 71 0.14 -18.66 -10.34
CA MET A 71 -0.68 -18.73 -9.13
C MET A 71 -1.59 -19.95 -9.11
N SER A 72 -2.24 -20.21 -7.97
CA SER A 72 -3.17 -21.32 -7.81
C SER A 72 -4.35 -21.24 -8.77
N GLU A 73 -4.93 -22.39 -9.15
CA GLU A 73 -6.10 -22.47 -10.04
C GLU A 73 -7.28 -21.67 -9.48
N ALA A 74 -7.46 -21.65 -8.17
CA ALA A 74 -8.52 -20.89 -7.51
C ALA A 74 -8.39 -19.39 -7.76
N VAL A 75 -7.17 -18.85 -7.82
CA VAL A 75 -6.90 -17.44 -8.13
C VAL A 75 -7.06 -17.16 -9.62
N GLN A 76 -6.59 -18.08 -10.48
CA GLN A 76 -6.71 -17.94 -11.94
C GLN A 76 -8.17 -18.01 -12.42
N ALA A 77 -9.02 -18.83 -11.78
CA ALA A 77 -10.43 -18.98 -12.10
C ALA A 77 -11.30 -17.80 -11.59
N ASN A 78 -10.74 -16.93 -10.75
CA ASN A 78 -11.43 -15.78 -10.16
C ASN A 78 -11.15 -14.50 -10.95
N CYS A 79 -12.20 -13.71 -11.22
CA CYS A 79 -12.02 -12.39 -11.81
C CYS A 79 -11.61 -11.39 -10.73
N ASN A 80 -10.36 -10.95 -10.76
CA ASN A 80 -9.79 -10.02 -9.79
C ASN A 80 -9.82 -8.59 -10.36
N VAL A 81 -10.67 -7.73 -9.82
CA VAL A 81 -10.86 -6.35 -10.29
C VAL A 81 -10.15 -5.40 -9.35
N PHE A 82 -9.20 -4.63 -9.86
CA PHE A 82 -8.45 -3.65 -9.08
C PHE A 82 -9.23 -2.34 -8.98
N SER A 83 -9.28 -1.75 -7.80
CA SER A 83 -9.98 -0.49 -7.51
C SER A 83 -9.20 0.35 -6.52
N LEU A 84 -9.15 1.66 -6.76
CA LEU A 84 -8.52 2.61 -5.85
C LEU A 84 -9.54 3.10 -4.81
N ASN A 85 -9.25 2.88 -3.53
CA ASN A 85 -9.96 3.53 -2.44
C ASN A 85 -9.07 4.66 -1.90
N TYR A 86 -9.21 5.83 -2.54
CA TYR A 86 -8.30 6.95 -2.34
C TYR A 86 -8.47 7.60 -0.96
N ASN A 87 -7.34 7.75 -0.27
CA ASN A 87 -7.24 8.50 0.97
C ASN A 87 -6.73 9.92 0.65
N PRO A 88 -7.58 10.96 0.73
CA PRO A 88 -7.22 12.33 0.35
C PRO A 88 -6.45 13.04 1.47
N THR A 89 -5.40 12.46 1.98
CA THR A 89 -4.53 13.12 2.94
C THR A 89 -3.55 14.03 2.21
N GLY A 90 -3.61 15.33 2.49
CA GLY A 90 -2.74 16.32 1.86
C GLY A 90 -1.30 16.26 2.36
N GLY A 91 -0.40 16.55 1.48
CA GLY A 91 0.97 17.07 1.50
C GLY A 91 1.93 16.93 2.70
N GLU A 92 1.53 16.48 3.85
CA GLU A 92 2.17 16.73 5.15
C GLU A 92 3.43 15.90 5.49
N VAL A 93 3.75 14.82 4.75
CA VAL A 93 4.96 14.01 5.08
C VAL A 93 6.25 14.64 4.56
N ASN A 94 6.23 15.32 3.41
CA ASN A 94 7.40 16.10 3.02
C ASN A 94 7.63 17.24 4.00
N ASP A 95 6.54 17.92 4.42
CA ASP A 95 6.58 18.95 5.46
C ASP A 95 7.08 18.38 6.79
N PHE A 96 6.69 17.15 7.13
CA PHE A 96 7.17 16.42 8.30
C PHE A 96 8.68 16.14 8.25
N PHE A 97 9.19 15.61 7.11
CA PHE A 97 10.62 15.36 6.96
C PHE A 97 11.41 16.67 6.87
N GLU A 98 10.89 17.68 6.18
CA GLU A 98 11.51 19.00 6.14
C GLU A 98 11.55 19.64 7.51
N ALA A 99 10.47 19.58 8.29
CA ALA A 99 10.45 20.09 9.66
C ALA A 99 11.43 19.36 10.58
N ALA A 100 11.48 18.02 10.49
CA ALA A 100 12.45 17.23 11.26
C ALA A 100 13.89 17.53 10.83
N GLN A 101 14.16 17.69 9.53
CA GLN A 101 15.48 18.07 9.02
C GLN A 101 15.87 19.49 9.45
N GLN A 102 14.94 20.45 9.42
CA GLN A 102 15.17 21.83 9.88
C GLN A 102 15.45 21.90 11.37
N GLN A 103 14.72 21.15 12.19
CA GLN A 103 14.96 21.09 13.64
C GLN A 103 16.31 20.48 13.98
N LEU A 104 16.78 19.52 13.19
CA LEU A 104 18.05 18.83 13.40
C LEU A 104 19.24 19.55 12.75
N ASP A 105 18.99 20.60 11.93
CA ASP A 105 20.01 21.34 11.17
C ASP A 105 20.95 20.42 10.37
N ILE A 106 20.39 19.39 9.73
CA ILE A 106 21.14 18.41 8.95
C ILE A 106 20.62 18.32 7.52
N THR A 107 21.51 17.93 6.60
CA THR A 107 21.11 17.70 5.21
C THR A 107 20.22 16.44 5.08
N PRO A 108 19.32 16.37 4.06
CA PRO A 108 18.52 15.18 3.83
C PRO A 108 19.33 13.88 3.80
N THR A 109 20.45 13.87 3.10
CA THR A 109 21.32 12.69 3.02
C THR A 109 21.87 12.28 4.39
N ARG A 110 22.28 13.26 5.21
CA ARG A 110 22.78 13.01 6.53
C ARG A 110 21.69 12.54 7.49
N PHE A 111 20.47 13.11 7.39
CA PHE A 111 19.29 12.65 8.14
C PHE A 111 19.04 11.15 7.92
N TRP A 112 19.06 10.70 6.65
CA TRP A 112 18.85 9.29 6.32
C TRP A 112 19.99 8.39 6.83
N LEU A 113 21.24 8.83 6.71
CA LEU A 113 22.39 8.08 7.23
C LEU A 113 22.38 7.95 8.74
N GLU A 114 21.99 9.00 9.44
CA GLU A 114 21.88 9.00 10.90
C GLU A 114 20.73 8.09 11.39
N LEU A 115 19.60 8.06 10.68
CA LEU A 115 18.51 7.12 10.95
C LEU A 115 18.93 5.66 10.80
N GLU A 116 19.82 5.35 9.87
CA GLU A 116 20.34 4.00 9.67
C GLU A 116 21.39 3.58 10.70
N GLY A 117 22.21 4.53 11.16
CA GLY A 117 23.32 4.32 12.10
C GLY A 117 23.03 4.66 13.57
N LEU A 118 21.77 4.72 13.98
CA LEU A 118 21.28 5.29 15.24
C LEU A 118 22.07 4.92 16.49
N SER A 119 22.85 5.88 17.00
CA SER A 119 23.23 5.91 18.42
C SER A 119 22.00 6.20 19.29
N LEU A 120 22.03 5.80 20.56
CA LEU A 120 20.92 6.08 21.50
C LEU A 120 20.61 7.59 21.61
N PHE A 121 21.63 8.45 21.53
CA PHE A 121 21.48 9.89 21.57
C PHE A 121 20.72 10.44 20.35
N THR A 122 21.04 9.95 19.16
CA THR A 122 20.35 10.35 17.91
C THR A 122 18.90 9.90 17.91
N ARG A 123 18.59 8.75 18.53
CA ARG A 123 17.21 8.26 18.70
C ARG A 123 16.32 9.20 19.50
N GLU A 124 16.83 9.73 20.62
CA GLU A 124 16.07 10.68 21.46
C GLU A 124 15.83 11.99 20.70
N LEU A 125 16.84 12.50 20.02
CA LEU A 125 16.73 13.74 19.25
C LEU A 125 15.70 13.62 18.10
N ILE A 126 15.70 12.49 17.40
CA ILE A 126 14.74 12.21 16.34
C ILE A 126 13.34 12.00 16.92
N ARG A 127 13.20 11.28 18.02
CA ARG A 127 11.92 11.13 18.71
C ARG A 127 11.30 12.48 19.03
N ASP A 128 12.05 13.39 19.65
CA ASP A 128 11.56 14.70 20.04
C ASP A 128 11.18 15.57 18.82
N ALA A 129 11.95 15.47 17.73
CA ALA A 129 11.64 16.13 16.45
C ALA A 129 10.39 15.57 15.76
N LEU A 130 10.09 14.29 15.97
CA LEU A 130 8.97 13.58 15.34
C LEU A 130 7.68 13.60 16.18
N GLU A 131 7.71 13.91 17.47
CA GLU A 131 6.52 13.86 18.34
C GLU A 131 5.40 14.80 17.88
N GLY A 132 5.71 16.02 17.45
CA GLY A 132 4.73 16.99 16.96
C GLY A 132 4.05 16.53 15.67
N PRO A 133 4.80 16.31 14.60
CA PRO A 133 4.28 15.82 13.31
C PRO A 133 3.58 14.47 13.38
N MET A 134 3.97 13.57 14.30
CA MET A 134 3.30 12.29 14.50
C MET A 134 1.87 12.40 15.03
N THR A 135 1.50 13.53 15.63
CA THR A 135 0.12 13.78 16.07
C THR A 135 -0.83 13.87 14.86
N ASP A 136 -0.36 14.41 13.73
CA ASP A 136 -1.15 14.55 12.51
C ASP A 136 -1.28 13.24 11.71
N LEU A 137 -0.26 12.36 11.78
CA LEU A 137 -0.34 10.98 11.23
C LEU A 137 -1.50 10.17 11.83
N ASN A 138 -1.95 10.52 13.04
CA ASN A 138 -3.06 9.84 13.73
C ASN A 138 -4.41 10.49 13.51
N ARG A 139 -4.49 11.63 12.85
CA ARG A 139 -5.76 12.19 12.43
C ARG A 139 -6.36 11.35 11.32
N ILE A 140 -7.12 10.34 11.74
CA ILE A 140 -7.92 9.54 10.84
C ILE A 140 -9.26 10.26 10.68
N ASP A 141 -9.51 10.80 9.49
CA ASP A 141 -10.77 11.46 9.19
C ASP A 141 -11.93 10.45 9.16
N ALA A 142 -12.94 10.69 10.02
CA ALA A 142 -14.10 9.80 10.17
C ALA A 142 -14.88 9.65 8.84
N SER A 143 -14.98 10.70 8.04
CA SER A 143 -15.68 10.65 6.76
C SER A 143 -14.96 9.73 5.75
N THR A 144 -13.65 9.69 5.79
CA THR A 144 -12.84 8.79 4.97
C THR A 144 -13.00 7.34 5.43
N ILE A 145 -13.04 7.08 6.74
CA ILE A 145 -13.32 5.73 7.28
C ILE A 145 -14.69 5.24 6.81
N GLU A 146 -15.72 6.07 6.95
CA GLU A 146 -17.08 5.73 6.52
C GLU A 146 -17.15 5.44 5.02
N ARG A 147 -16.52 6.28 4.19
CA ARG A 147 -16.45 6.06 2.74
C ARG A 147 -15.76 4.74 2.39
N HIS A 148 -14.66 4.39 3.06
CA HIS A 148 -13.96 3.12 2.85
C HIS A 148 -14.85 1.94 3.28
N ALA A 149 -15.47 2.00 4.45
CA ALA A 149 -16.38 0.96 4.94
C ALA A 149 -17.58 0.78 3.98
N MET A 150 -18.16 1.86 3.47
CA MET A 150 -19.24 1.81 2.49
C MET A 150 -18.79 1.16 1.19
N ALA A 151 -17.62 1.53 0.65
CA ALA A 151 -17.08 0.93 -0.57
C ALA A 151 -16.88 -0.59 -0.43
N TYR A 152 -16.40 -1.07 0.73
CA TYR A 152 -16.28 -2.50 0.99
C TYR A 152 -17.65 -3.18 1.10
N ARG A 153 -18.60 -2.56 1.80
CA ARG A 153 -19.97 -3.08 1.96
C ARG A 153 -20.69 -3.23 0.62
N GLU A 154 -20.57 -2.25 -0.26
CA GLU A 154 -21.17 -2.27 -1.60
C GLU A 154 -20.67 -3.43 -2.46
N GLN A 155 -19.40 -3.83 -2.32
CA GLN A 155 -18.88 -4.97 -3.04
C GLN A 155 -19.44 -6.28 -2.51
N ILE A 156 -19.60 -6.42 -1.20
CA ILE A 156 -20.02 -7.66 -0.56
C ILE A 156 -21.54 -7.84 -0.64
N ALA A 157 -22.29 -6.76 -0.53
CA ALA A 157 -23.75 -6.80 -0.54
C ALA A 157 -24.33 -7.28 -1.89
N SER A 158 -25.50 -7.93 -1.82
CA SER A 158 -26.31 -8.26 -3.02
C SER A 158 -26.70 -6.96 -3.77
N PRO A 159 -26.70 -6.94 -5.10
CA PRO A 159 -26.45 -8.05 -6.02
C PRO A 159 -24.97 -8.28 -6.37
N SER A 160 -24.03 -7.48 -5.86
CA SER A 160 -22.61 -7.57 -6.24
C SER A 160 -21.97 -8.88 -5.81
N CYS A 161 -22.24 -9.31 -4.57
CA CYS A 161 -21.75 -10.58 -3.99
C CYS A 161 -20.29 -10.87 -4.29
N ARG A 162 -19.42 -9.84 -4.11
CA ARG A 162 -17.98 -9.95 -4.37
C ARG A 162 -17.23 -10.16 -3.07
N ARG A 163 -16.10 -10.80 -3.18
CA ARG A 163 -15.10 -10.85 -2.12
C ARG A 163 -14.24 -9.60 -2.15
N VAL A 164 -13.62 -9.24 -1.05
CA VAL A 164 -12.79 -8.05 -0.95
C VAL A 164 -11.40 -8.41 -0.43
N LEU A 165 -10.37 -8.06 -1.21
CA LEU A 165 -8.99 -8.01 -0.75
C LEU A 165 -8.59 -6.53 -0.66
N ILE A 166 -7.98 -6.13 0.45
CA ILE A 166 -7.48 -4.77 0.65
C ILE A 166 -5.97 -4.81 0.76
N VAL A 167 -5.30 -3.98 -0.03
CA VAL A 167 -3.84 -3.80 -0.02
C VAL A 167 -3.54 -2.36 0.37
N PRO A 168 -3.53 -2.05 1.68
CA PRO A 168 -3.21 -0.72 2.16
C PRO A 168 -1.71 -0.50 2.25
N HIS A 169 -1.28 0.74 1.98
CA HIS A 169 0.09 1.20 2.13
C HIS A 169 0.18 2.31 3.17
N SER A 170 1.20 2.29 4.02
CA SER A 170 1.50 3.35 4.98
C SER A 170 0.30 3.67 5.88
N GLN A 171 -0.09 4.93 6.03
CA GLN A 171 -1.27 5.37 6.78
C GLN A 171 -2.58 4.71 6.29
N GLY A 172 -2.64 4.30 5.01
CA GLY A 172 -3.78 3.53 4.50
C GLY A 172 -4.11 2.29 5.32
N ASN A 173 -3.11 1.71 6.03
CA ASN A 173 -3.35 0.59 6.97
C ASN A 173 -4.20 1.02 8.18
N LEU A 174 -4.03 2.24 8.69
CA LEU A 174 -4.81 2.76 9.82
C LEU A 174 -6.26 2.98 9.40
N TYR A 175 -6.49 3.60 8.23
CA TYR A 175 -7.82 3.77 7.65
C TYR A 175 -8.50 2.43 7.38
N THR A 176 -7.75 1.47 6.84
CA THR A 176 -8.27 0.14 6.55
C THR A 176 -8.70 -0.59 7.82
N ASN A 177 -7.88 -0.56 8.87
CA ASN A 177 -8.23 -1.16 10.16
C ASN A 177 -9.51 -0.53 10.74
N ALA A 178 -9.58 0.80 10.78
CA ALA A 178 -10.74 1.52 11.30
C ALA A 178 -12.01 1.26 10.46
N ALA A 179 -11.91 1.22 9.13
CA ALA A 179 -13.02 0.92 8.24
C ALA A 179 -13.50 -0.54 8.39
N TYR A 180 -12.57 -1.48 8.59
CA TYR A 180 -12.89 -2.87 8.89
C TYR A 180 -13.66 -2.99 10.20
N ASP A 181 -13.18 -2.37 11.28
CA ASP A 181 -13.83 -2.39 12.57
C ASP A 181 -15.23 -1.74 12.53
N LEU A 182 -15.36 -0.62 11.84
CA LEU A 182 -16.65 0.05 11.61
C LEU A 182 -17.62 -0.87 10.88
N LEU A 183 -17.17 -1.53 9.81
CA LEU A 183 -18.00 -2.41 9.00
C LEU A 183 -18.52 -3.61 9.77
N PHE A 184 -17.70 -4.21 10.65
CA PHE A 184 -18.08 -5.37 11.44
C PHE A 184 -18.80 -5.01 12.73
N SER A 185 -18.73 -3.78 13.24
CA SER A 185 -19.47 -3.30 14.39
C SER A 185 -20.91 -2.87 14.06
N GLN A 186 -21.23 -2.62 12.79
CA GLN A 186 -22.53 -2.15 12.35
C GLN A 186 -23.31 -3.21 11.56
N PRO A 187 -24.54 -3.58 11.99
CA PRO A 187 -25.40 -4.47 11.21
C PRO A 187 -25.89 -3.83 9.90
N PRO A 188 -26.08 -4.61 8.82
CA PRO A 188 -25.70 -6.02 8.71
C PRO A 188 -24.19 -6.17 8.52
N SER A 189 -23.58 -6.98 9.38
CA SER A 189 -22.15 -7.30 9.26
C SER A 189 -21.92 -8.26 8.08
N PRO A 190 -20.79 -8.11 7.34
CA PRO A 190 -20.43 -9.06 6.30
C PRO A 190 -20.26 -10.47 6.83
N PRO A 191 -20.48 -11.49 5.99
CA PRO A 191 -20.13 -12.87 6.37
C PRO A 191 -18.65 -12.97 6.73
N PRO A 192 -18.28 -13.76 7.77
CA PRO A 192 -16.89 -13.94 8.17
C PRO A 192 -15.99 -14.40 7.00
N GLY A 193 -14.82 -13.83 6.88
CA GLY A 193 -13.83 -14.22 5.88
C GLY A 193 -14.02 -13.61 4.48
N THR A 194 -15.07 -12.82 4.25
CA THR A 194 -15.31 -12.15 2.95
C THR A 194 -14.34 -11.01 2.67
N ILE A 195 -13.60 -10.55 3.68
CA ILE A 195 -12.56 -9.53 3.57
C ILE A 195 -11.23 -10.11 4.04
N LYS A 196 -10.17 -9.84 3.27
CA LYS A 196 -8.78 -10.09 3.64
C LYS A 196 -7.97 -8.81 3.46
N ILE A 197 -6.90 -8.68 4.25
CA ILE A 197 -6.02 -7.51 4.23
C ILE A 197 -4.57 -7.98 4.10
N VAL A 198 -3.82 -7.32 3.21
CA VAL A 198 -2.37 -7.46 3.05
C VAL A 198 -1.73 -6.09 3.20
N GLY A 199 -1.35 -5.74 4.41
CA GLY A 199 -0.75 -4.44 4.73
C GLY A 199 0.67 -4.31 4.17
N VAL A 200 1.02 -3.15 3.63
CA VAL A 200 2.36 -2.83 3.16
C VAL A 200 2.86 -1.60 3.90
N ALA A 201 4.11 -1.64 4.39
CA ALA A 201 4.71 -0.53 5.14
C ALA A 201 3.81 -0.02 6.29
N THR A 202 3.33 -0.94 7.13
CA THR A 202 2.30 -0.59 8.12
C THR A 202 2.86 0.10 9.37
N PRO A 203 2.34 1.30 9.73
CA PRO A 203 2.60 1.94 11.02
C PRO A 203 1.70 1.43 12.16
N ALA A 204 0.78 0.51 11.86
CA ALA A 204 -0.19 -0.01 12.81
C ALA A 204 0.42 -1.03 13.78
N GLN A 205 -0.27 -1.27 14.90
CA GLN A 205 0.09 -2.28 15.89
C GLN A 205 -0.47 -3.66 15.52
N THR A 206 -1.52 -3.68 14.70
CA THR A 206 -2.21 -4.90 14.22
C THR A 206 -2.70 -4.68 12.79
N VAL A 207 -3.00 -5.78 12.09
CA VAL A 207 -3.77 -5.76 10.85
C VAL A 207 -5.13 -6.37 11.14
N ALA A 208 -6.20 -5.64 10.86
CA ALA A 208 -7.56 -6.07 11.14
C ALA A 208 -7.90 -7.40 10.44
N GLY A 209 -8.82 -8.16 11.01
CA GLY A 209 -9.22 -9.46 10.48
C GLY A 209 -8.09 -10.51 10.44
N ASN A 210 -7.07 -10.38 11.30
CA ASN A 210 -5.84 -11.19 11.28
C ASN A 210 -5.17 -11.19 9.89
N GLY A 211 -5.14 -10.03 9.25
CA GLY A 211 -4.53 -9.85 7.94
C GLY A 211 -3.01 -10.05 7.96
N LEU A 212 -2.45 -10.25 6.78
CA LEU A 212 -1.02 -10.35 6.56
C LEU A 212 -0.41 -8.94 6.39
N TYR A 213 0.91 -8.82 6.57
CA TYR A 213 1.60 -7.56 6.31
C TYR A 213 3.05 -7.77 5.88
N ARG A 214 3.59 -6.76 5.20
CA ARG A 214 5.01 -6.66 4.85
C ARG A 214 5.54 -5.26 5.14
N THR A 215 6.52 -5.18 6.03
CA THR A 215 7.26 -3.96 6.34
C THR A 215 8.75 -4.27 6.22
N SER A 216 9.47 -3.46 5.44
CA SER A 216 10.88 -3.66 5.20
C SER A 216 11.73 -3.24 6.39
N THR A 217 12.81 -4.00 6.66
CA THR A 217 13.85 -3.61 7.60
C THR A 217 14.54 -2.29 7.19
N THR A 218 14.47 -1.93 5.91
CA THR A 218 15.07 -0.71 5.34
C THR A 218 14.07 0.41 5.12
N ASP A 219 12.80 0.24 5.54
CA ASP A 219 11.81 1.31 5.54
C ASP A 219 12.08 2.27 6.68
N VAL A 220 12.75 3.37 6.36
CA VAL A 220 13.23 4.34 7.36
C VAL A 220 12.07 5.03 8.07
N LEU A 221 10.96 5.34 7.37
CA LEU A 221 9.80 5.99 7.96
C LEU A 221 9.13 5.09 9.01
N ILE A 222 8.81 3.85 8.67
CA ILE A 222 8.16 2.94 9.63
C ILE A 222 9.11 2.59 10.79
N ASN A 223 10.40 2.48 10.53
CA ASN A 223 11.39 2.26 11.59
C ASN A 223 11.47 3.46 12.54
N ALA A 224 11.41 4.71 12.04
CA ALA A 224 11.34 5.91 12.87
C ALA A 224 10.04 5.94 13.70
N ILE A 225 8.89 5.65 13.09
CA ILE A 225 7.60 5.54 13.80
C ILE A 225 7.70 4.51 14.95
N ARG A 226 8.38 3.39 14.73
CA ARG A 226 8.55 2.35 15.75
C ARG A 226 9.40 2.81 16.95
N LEU A 227 10.33 3.75 16.76
CA LEU A 227 11.08 4.33 17.89
C LEU A 227 10.16 5.10 18.85
N ILE A 228 9.14 5.78 18.30
CA ILE A 228 8.16 6.56 19.06
C ILE A 228 7.02 5.66 19.56
N ARG A 229 6.66 4.65 18.77
CA ARG A 229 5.57 3.70 19.03
C ARG A 229 6.07 2.27 18.97
N PRO A 230 6.70 1.78 20.06
CA PRO A 230 7.31 0.44 20.07
C PRO A 230 6.35 -0.71 19.80
N ALA A 231 5.03 -0.49 19.97
CA ALA A 231 3.99 -1.46 19.65
C ALA A 231 3.70 -1.60 18.13
N THR A 232 4.26 -0.71 17.29
CA THR A 232 4.15 -0.84 15.82
C THR A 232 4.71 -2.20 15.38
N LEU A 233 4.02 -2.87 14.48
CA LEU A 233 4.40 -4.19 13.96
C LEU A 233 5.86 -4.22 13.49
N PRO A 234 6.63 -5.27 13.84
CA PRO A 234 8.05 -5.36 13.49
C PRO A 234 8.24 -5.55 11.98
N PRO A 235 9.42 -5.19 11.43
CA PRO A 235 9.73 -5.48 10.02
C PRO A 235 9.86 -6.99 9.82
N ASN A 236 9.37 -7.47 8.66
CA ASN A 236 9.35 -8.90 8.33
C ASN A 236 9.72 -9.19 6.85
N THR A 237 10.25 -8.19 6.16
CA THR A 237 10.85 -8.33 4.83
C THR A 237 12.03 -7.38 4.68
N ASN A 238 12.74 -7.45 3.56
CA ASN A 238 13.77 -6.48 3.17
C ASN A 238 13.74 -6.29 1.64
N TRP A 239 14.46 -5.29 1.16
CA TRP A 239 14.55 -5.05 -0.28
C TRP A 239 15.79 -5.68 -0.94
N GLY A 240 16.65 -6.33 -0.17
CA GLY A 240 17.88 -6.93 -0.67
C GLY A 240 18.93 -5.95 -1.19
N ILE A 241 18.69 -4.64 -1.12
CA ILE A 241 19.56 -3.57 -1.64
C ILE A 241 19.85 -2.61 -0.50
N THR A 242 21.08 -2.07 -0.48
CA THR A 242 21.48 -1.11 0.54
C THR A 242 20.66 0.19 0.44
N PRO A 243 20.13 0.69 1.55
CA PRO A 243 19.26 1.87 1.62
C PRO A 243 19.82 3.14 0.97
N LEU A 244 21.15 3.28 0.96
CA LEU A 244 21.86 4.47 0.48
C LEU A 244 21.59 4.79 -1.01
N LEU A 245 21.37 3.78 -1.85
CA LEU A 245 21.07 3.95 -3.28
C LEU A 245 19.59 4.24 -3.53
N LEU A 246 18.73 3.94 -2.57
CA LEU A 246 17.28 4.02 -2.71
C LEU A 246 16.67 5.24 -2.00
N SER A 247 17.38 5.86 -1.05
CA SER A 247 16.84 6.94 -0.23
C SER A 247 16.36 8.15 -1.03
N ALA A 248 17.06 8.53 -2.09
CA ALA A 248 16.71 9.67 -2.94
C ALA A 248 15.59 9.35 -3.95
N SER A 249 15.50 8.07 -4.39
CA SER A 249 14.58 7.68 -5.47
C SER A 249 13.26 7.07 -4.98
N TYR A 250 13.21 6.57 -3.75
CA TYR A 250 12.07 5.82 -3.21
C TYR A 250 11.68 6.23 -1.78
N SER A 251 11.76 7.51 -1.46
CA SER A 251 11.28 8.07 -0.19
C SER A 251 11.82 7.31 1.04
N GLY A 252 13.12 7.09 1.12
CA GLY A 252 13.75 6.40 2.24
C GLY A 252 13.32 4.93 2.39
N GLY A 253 13.07 4.25 1.28
CA GLY A 253 12.61 2.87 1.32
C GLY A 253 11.12 2.70 1.65
N HIS A 254 10.34 3.77 1.66
CA HIS A 254 8.92 3.77 2.02
C HIS A 254 7.97 3.70 0.83
N SER A 255 8.43 3.99 -0.39
CA SER A 255 7.59 4.03 -1.58
C SER A 255 6.93 2.68 -1.89
N PHE A 256 5.61 2.67 -2.15
CA PHE A 256 4.89 1.46 -2.55
C PHE A 256 5.44 0.83 -3.82
N ILE A 257 5.80 1.66 -4.82
CA ILE A 257 6.46 1.18 -6.03
C ILE A 257 7.79 0.51 -5.70
N GLY A 258 8.55 1.05 -4.73
CA GLY A 258 9.78 0.44 -4.25
C GLY A 258 9.55 -0.96 -3.67
N TYR A 259 8.55 -1.13 -2.83
CA TYR A 259 8.15 -2.43 -2.28
C TYR A 259 7.81 -3.46 -3.37
N LEU A 260 7.22 -3.03 -4.48
CA LEU A 260 6.88 -3.88 -5.63
C LEU A 260 7.98 -3.98 -6.70
N SER A 261 9.08 -3.26 -6.58
CA SER A 261 10.16 -3.27 -7.57
C SER A 261 11.37 -4.10 -7.15
N ALA A 262 11.47 -4.43 -5.86
CA ALA A 262 12.64 -5.11 -5.31
C ALA A 262 12.27 -6.43 -4.62
N ASP A 263 13.02 -7.49 -4.92
CA ASP A 263 12.95 -8.77 -4.19
C ASP A 263 13.83 -8.70 -2.92
N PRO A 264 13.45 -9.41 -1.85
CA PRO A 264 12.32 -10.35 -1.76
C PRO A 264 10.97 -9.70 -1.42
N SER A 265 10.89 -8.37 -1.20
CA SER A 265 9.66 -7.69 -0.79
C SER A 265 8.50 -7.92 -1.76
N ARG A 266 8.73 -7.70 -3.06
CA ARG A 266 7.75 -7.96 -4.11
C ARG A 266 7.21 -9.39 -4.05
N THR A 267 8.10 -10.37 -4.00
CA THR A 267 7.73 -11.79 -3.96
C THR A 267 6.89 -12.10 -2.73
N HIS A 268 7.25 -11.57 -1.55
CA HIS A 268 6.50 -11.77 -0.32
C HIS A 268 5.10 -11.14 -0.40
N ILE A 269 4.97 -9.91 -0.89
CA ILE A 269 3.67 -9.23 -1.04
C ILE A 269 2.76 -10.01 -1.99
N LEU A 270 3.26 -10.40 -3.16
CA LEU A 270 2.47 -11.14 -4.15
C LEU A 270 2.07 -12.54 -3.65
N SER A 271 2.93 -13.20 -2.86
CA SER A 271 2.60 -14.47 -2.21
C SER A 271 1.51 -14.31 -1.15
N ASP A 272 1.54 -13.23 -0.36
CA ASP A 272 0.50 -12.93 0.63
C ASP A 272 -0.85 -12.59 -0.05
N ILE A 273 -0.81 -11.87 -1.18
CA ILE A 273 -1.99 -11.61 -2.01
C ILE A 273 -2.57 -12.92 -2.55
N GLU A 274 -1.74 -13.80 -3.11
CA GLU A 274 -2.18 -15.11 -3.62
C GLU A 274 -2.80 -15.97 -2.52
N SER A 275 -2.17 -16.06 -1.35
CA SER A 275 -2.67 -16.78 -0.19
C SER A 275 -4.03 -16.23 0.26
N SER A 276 -4.16 -14.91 0.32
CA SER A 276 -5.40 -14.23 0.70
C SER A 276 -6.52 -14.44 -0.32
N LEU A 277 -6.23 -14.38 -1.61
CA LEU A 277 -7.19 -14.64 -2.69
C LEU A 277 -7.63 -16.11 -2.71
N THR A 278 -6.71 -17.05 -2.46
CA THR A 278 -7.03 -18.47 -2.34
C THR A 278 -7.98 -18.72 -1.16
N ALA A 279 -7.72 -18.09 -0.01
CA ALA A 279 -8.61 -18.18 1.15
C ALA A 279 -9.99 -17.56 0.86
N LEU A 280 -10.03 -16.41 0.16
CA LEU A 280 -11.28 -15.77 -0.26
C LEU A 280 -12.08 -16.64 -1.24
N ALA A 281 -11.41 -17.37 -2.15
CA ALA A 281 -12.08 -18.23 -3.13
C ALA A 281 -12.97 -19.31 -2.47
N ALA A 282 -12.64 -19.72 -1.25
CA ALA A 282 -13.42 -20.69 -0.48
C ALA A 282 -14.66 -20.10 0.22
N VAL A 283 -14.82 -18.77 0.22
CA VAL A 283 -15.92 -18.08 0.93
C VAL A 283 -17.04 -17.71 -0.02
N ASN A 284 -18.28 -17.97 0.37
CA ASN A 284 -19.45 -17.43 -0.31
C ASN A 284 -19.83 -16.07 0.31
N PRO A 285 -19.75 -14.96 -0.45
CA PRO A 285 -20.06 -13.61 0.08
C PRO A 285 -21.57 -13.35 0.22
N CYS A 286 -22.41 -14.14 -0.41
CA CYS A 286 -23.86 -14.15 -0.36
C CYS A 286 -24.38 -15.54 0.07
#